data_68b81c26066ee7822c181474b87ca07f
#
_entry.id   68b81c26066ee7822c181474b87ca07f
#
_cell.length_a   1.000
_cell.length_b   1.000
_cell.length_c   1.000
_cell.angle_alpha   90.00
_cell.angle_beta   90.00
_cell.angle_gamma   90.00
#
_symmetry.space_group_name_H-M   'P 1'
#
loop_
_entity.id
_entity.type
_entity.pdbx_description
1 polymer ?
#
loop_
_entity_poly.entity_id
_entity_poly.type
_entity_poly.pdbx_seq_one_letter_code
_entity_poly.pdbx_strand_id
1 'polypeptide(L)'
;MGHVIIVGAGPAGVATAFLLAQRGLQVSLLEQETQFDRVFRGEGLMPSGVAALEEMGLADCLAGIPQRRLDAWDFYIDQHRRMRVVEPQGAPGQIPTHLIHQSALLKAIVERSQNLPNFQFYPGWQVQALVSEGDRLQGVKARCGGESRDFTGDL
;
A
#
# COMPACT_ATOMS: atom_id res chain seq x y z
N MET A 1 -21.59 12.64 -3.86
CA MET A 1 -20.18 12.25 -4.03
C MET A 1 -20.02 10.89 -3.36
N GLY A 2 -19.55 9.86 -4.07
CA GLY A 2 -19.50 8.51 -3.49
C GLY A 2 -18.49 8.41 -2.35
N HIS A 3 -18.82 7.62 -1.33
CA HIS A 3 -17.94 7.31 -0.21
C HIS A 3 -17.51 5.83 -0.26
N VAL A 4 -16.21 5.59 -0.31
CA VAL A 4 -15.60 4.26 -0.41
C VAL A 4 -14.89 3.92 0.89
N ILE A 5 -15.15 2.72 1.40
CA ILE A 5 -14.48 2.17 2.57
C ILE A 5 -13.48 1.11 2.09
N ILE A 6 -12.22 1.28 2.46
CA ILE A 6 -11.16 0.33 2.13
C ILE A 6 -10.65 -0.29 3.42
N VAL A 7 -10.59 -1.61 3.44
CA VAL A 7 -10.17 -2.39 4.60
C VAL A 7 -8.78 -2.98 4.34
N GLY A 8 -7.83 -2.58 5.16
CA GLY A 8 -6.43 -2.99 5.10
C GLY A 8 -5.54 -1.97 4.37
N ALA A 9 -4.53 -1.45 5.08
CA ALA A 9 -3.54 -0.51 4.55
C ALA A 9 -2.28 -1.23 4.02
N GLY A 10 -2.45 -2.38 3.38
CA GLY A 10 -1.41 -3.03 2.58
C GLY A 10 -1.18 -2.29 1.26
N PRO A 11 -0.22 -2.76 0.41
CA PRO A 11 0.11 -2.09 -0.85
C PRO A 11 -1.10 -1.81 -1.75
N ALA A 12 -1.99 -2.79 -1.92
CA ALA A 12 -3.19 -2.62 -2.74
C ALA A 12 -4.16 -1.59 -2.12
N GLY A 13 -4.39 -1.67 -0.80
CA GLY A 13 -5.31 -0.76 -0.10
C GLY A 13 -4.86 0.69 -0.16
N VAL A 14 -3.58 0.98 0.14
CA VAL A 14 -3.08 2.36 0.13
C VAL A 14 -3.06 2.94 -1.29
N ALA A 15 -2.67 2.14 -2.30
CA ALA A 15 -2.67 2.59 -3.69
C ALA A 15 -4.10 2.88 -4.19
N THR A 16 -5.05 1.98 -3.92
CA THR A 16 -6.46 2.17 -4.27
C THR A 16 -7.04 3.41 -3.57
N ALA A 17 -6.77 3.55 -2.27
CA ALA A 17 -7.24 4.69 -1.48
C ALA A 17 -6.75 6.03 -2.04
N PHE A 18 -5.46 6.11 -2.34
CA PHE A 18 -4.86 7.30 -2.96
C PHE A 18 -5.51 7.63 -4.30
N LEU A 19 -5.61 6.64 -5.20
CA LEU A 19 -6.15 6.85 -6.55
C LEU A 19 -7.63 7.27 -6.54
N LEU A 20 -8.44 6.70 -5.64
CA LEU A 20 -9.86 7.07 -5.52
C LEU A 20 -10.01 8.47 -4.92
N ALA A 21 -9.22 8.79 -3.91
CA ALA A 21 -9.21 10.12 -3.31
C ALA A 21 -8.76 11.19 -4.32
N GLN A 22 -7.73 10.92 -5.14
CA GLN A 22 -7.32 11.83 -6.23
C GLN A 22 -8.46 12.10 -7.24
N ARG A 23 -9.35 11.12 -7.45
CA ARG A 23 -10.53 11.27 -8.33
C ARG A 23 -11.71 11.94 -7.65
N GLY A 24 -11.54 12.44 -6.44
CA GLY A 24 -12.56 13.21 -5.71
C GLY A 24 -13.57 12.37 -4.93
N LEU A 25 -13.39 11.05 -4.84
CA LEU A 25 -14.24 10.21 -3.98
C LEU A 25 -13.86 10.42 -2.51
N GLN A 26 -14.85 10.38 -1.62
CA GLN A 26 -14.57 10.29 -0.19
C GLN A 26 -14.00 8.89 0.11
N VAL A 27 -12.90 8.82 0.83
CA VAL A 27 -12.22 7.56 1.12
C VAL A 27 -11.97 7.43 2.62
N SER A 28 -12.42 6.31 3.20
CA SER A 28 -12.04 5.87 4.53
C SER A 28 -11.18 4.62 4.42
N LEU A 29 -9.90 4.72 4.78
CA LEU A 29 -8.96 3.60 4.83
C LEU A 29 -8.83 3.12 6.28
N LEU A 30 -9.28 1.88 6.55
CA LEU A 30 -9.20 1.24 7.87
C LEU A 30 -8.04 0.25 7.89
N GLU A 31 -7.27 0.26 8.98
CA GLU A 31 -6.18 -0.70 9.22
C GLU A 31 -6.21 -1.14 10.68
N GLN A 32 -6.08 -2.44 10.91
CA GLN A 32 -6.10 -3.02 12.26
C GLN A 32 -4.85 -2.70 13.07
N GLU A 33 -3.71 -2.54 12.41
CA GLU A 33 -2.48 -2.17 13.07
C GLU A 33 -2.43 -0.65 13.29
N THR A 34 -1.85 -0.26 14.41
CA THR A 34 -1.68 1.16 14.76
C THR A 34 -0.47 1.78 14.05
N GLN A 35 0.47 0.96 13.60
CA GLN A 35 1.73 1.38 12.96
C GLN A 35 2.09 0.44 11.83
N PHE A 36 2.91 0.91 10.89
CA PHE A 36 3.42 0.13 9.76
C PHE A 36 4.68 -0.69 10.10
N ASP A 37 4.96 -0.95 11.38
CA ASP A 37 6.22 -1.57 11.83
C ASP A 37 6.31 -3.09 11.57
N ARG A 38 5.41 -3.64 10.77
CA ARG A 38 5.49 -5.06 10.39
C ARG A 38 6.74 -5.32 9.54
N VAL A 39 7.53 -6.30 9.97
CA VAL A 39 8.59 -6.86 9.14
C VAL A 39 7.93 -7.73 8.07
N PHE A 40 7.89 -7.23 6.84
CA PHE A 40 7.42 -8.01 5.70
C PHE A 40 8.57 -8.86 5.14
N ARG A 41 8.24 -10.07 4.69
CA ARG A 41 9.15 -10.86 3.86
C ARG A 41 8.98 -10.41 2.41
N GLY A 42 10.11 -10.10 1.75
CA GLY A 42 10.09 -9.71 0.34
C GLY A 42 10.00 -8.19 0.15
N GLU A 43 11.06 -7.51 0.50
CA GLU A 43 11.19 -6.06 0.38
C GLU A 43 11.72 -5.62 -1.00
N GLY A 44 11.65 -6.50 -1.99
CA GLY A 44 12.02 -6.19 -3.37
C GLY A 44 10.86 -5.57 -4.13
N LEU A 45 10.96 -4.29 -4.47
CA LEU A 45 10.04 -3.63 -5.39
C LEU A 45 10.53 -3.86 -6.81
N MET A 46 9.81 -4.72 -7.54
CA MET A 46 10.12 -5.08 -8.92
C MET A 46 9.97 -3.88 -9.87
N PRO A 47 10.61 -3.90 -11.05
CA PRO A 47 10.51 -2.84 -12.04
C PRO A 47 9.09 -2.41 -12.38
N SER A 48 8.17 -3.37 -12.50
CA SER A 48 6.74 -3.10 -12.73
C SER A 48 6.07 -2.34 -11.58
N GLY A 49 6.50 -2.61 -10.34
CA GLY A 49 6.01 -1.88 -9.18
C GLY A 49 6.53 -0.44 -9.13
N VAL A 50 7.78 -0.21 -9.52
CA VAL A 50 8.34 1.15 -9.65
C VAL A 50 7.59 1.92 -10.72
N ALA A 51 7.40 1.34 -11.91
CA ALA A 51 6.66 1.96 -13.00
C ALA A 51 5.22 2.28 -12.59
N ALA A 52 4.54 1.38 -11.87
CA ALA A 52 3.20 1.62 -11.35
C ALA A 52 3.14 2.80 -10.37
N LEU A 53 4.15 2.95 -9.49
CA LEU A 53 4.22 4.13 -8.60
C LEU A 53 4.41 5.42 -9.39
N GLU A 54 5.21 5.41 -10.46
CA GLU A 54 5.38 6.56 -11.35
C GLU A 54 4.07 6.94 -12.05
N GLU A 55 3.36 5.96 -12.62
CA GLU A 55 2.06 6.16 -13.27
C GLU A 55 0.99 6.69 -12.31
N MET A 56 1.03 6.28 -11.05
CA MET A 56 0.13 6.76 -10.01
C MET A 56 0.50 8.16 -9.48
N GLY A 57 1.67 8.73 -9.86
CA GLY A 57 2.17 9.99 -9.32
C GLY A 57 2.72 9.85 -7.89
N LEU A 58 3.22 8.67 -7.53
CA LEU A 58 3.78 8.32 -6.21
C LEU A 58 5.30 8.13 -6.24
N ALA A 59 5.98 8.52 -7.32
CA ALA A 59 7.44 8.40 -7.45
C ALA A 59 8.18 9.08 -6.30
N ASP A 60 7.69 10.24 -5.83
CA ASP A 60 8.27 10.98 -4.71
C ASP A 60 8.23 10.21 -3.40
N CYS A 61 7.18 9.39 -3.18
CA CYS A 61 7.08 8.53 -2.00
C CYS A 61 8.18 7.48 -1.99
N LEU A 62 8.52 6.91 -3.16
CA LEU A 62 9.65 5.99 -3.29
C LEU A 62 10.98 6.71 -3.12
N ALA A 63 11.16 7.88 -3.75
CA ALA A 63 12.39 8.65 -3.67
C ALA A 63 12.69 9.15 -2.25
N GLY A 64 11.67 9.41 -1.44
CA GLY A 64 11.78 9.93 -0.08
C GLY A 64 12.13 8.90 1.01
N ILE A 65 12.18 7.60 0.68
CA ILE A 65 12.47 6.54 1.65
C ILE A 65 13.85 5.93 1.43
N PRO A 66 14.46 5.32 2.47
CA PRO A 66 15.68 4.53 2.31
C PRO A 66 15.47 3.40 1.32
N GLN A 67 16.32 3.33 0.31
CA GLN A 67 16.25 2.34 -0.76
C GLN A 67 17.63 1.99 -1.29
N ARG A 68 17.75 0.79 -1.84
CA ARG A 68 18.94 0.32 -2.52
C ARG A 68 18.57 -0.38 -3.83
N ARG A 69 19.24 -0.07 -4.92
CA ARG A 69 19.11 -0.83 -6.17
C ARG A 69 19.73 -2.20 -6.00
N LEU A 70 19.07 -3.21 -6.54
CA LEU A 70 19.62 -4.56 -6.55
C LEU A 70 20.67 -4.67 -7.67
N ASP A 71 21.82 -5.26 -7.36
CA ASP A 71 22.88 -5.45 -8.34
C ASP A 71 22.65 -6.68 -9.22
N ALA A 72 22.21 -7.77 -8.60
CA ALA A 72 21.96 -9.05 -9.27
C ALA A 72 21.15 -10.01 -8.41
N TRP A 73 20.57 -11.00 -9.07
CA TRP A 73 19.97 -12.18 -8.45
C TRP A 73 20.93 -13.36 -8.58
N ASP A 74 21.30 -13.96 -7.46
CA ASP A 74 22.07 -15.19 -7.42
C ASP A 74 21.18 -16.38 -7.01
N PHE A 75 21.09 -17.38 -7.86
CA PHE A 75 20.29 -18.58 -7.63
C PHE A 75 21.22 -19.75 -7.23
N TYR A 76 20.90 -20.37 -6.10
CA TYR A 76 21.66 -21.48 -5.54
C TYR A 76 20.84 -22.74 -5.50
N ILE A 77 21.45 -23.88 -5.86
CA ILE A 77 20.93 -25.22 -5.66
C ILE A 77 22.04 -26.00 -4.97
N ASP A 78 21.71 -26.68 -3.86
CA ASP A 78 22.68 -27.45 -3.04
C ASP A 78 23.96 -26.63 -2.72
N GLN A 79 23.77 -25.38 -2.30
CA GLN A 79 24.83 -24.43 -1.95
C GLN A 79 25.75 -24.01 -3.13
N HIS A 80 25.49 -24.50 -4.33
CA HIS A 80 26.22 -24.10 -5.54
C HIS A 80 25.44 -23.04 -6.30
N ARG A 81 26.09 -21.91 -6.61
CA ARG A 81 25.48 -20.88 -7.48
C ARG A 81 25.32 -21.43 -8.89
N ARG A 82 24.08 -21.59 -9.33
CA ARG A 82 23.72 -22.11 -10.66
C ARG A 82 23.52 -21.02 -11.69
N MET A 83 23.03 -19.87 -11.23
CA MET A 83 22.74 -18.76 -12.16
C MET A 83 22.94 -17.42 -11.45
N ARG A 84 23.42 -16.45 -12.19
CA ARG A 84 23.42 -15.04 -11.80
C ARG A 84 22.74 -14.22 -12.88
N VAL A 85 21.71 -13.46 -12.50
CA VAL A 85 21.03 -12.51 -13.37
C VAL A 85 21.39 -11.11 -12.89
N VAL A 86 22.11 -10.37 -13.70
CA VAL A 86 22.51 -8.99 -13.37
C VAL A 86 21.34 -8.06 -13.64
N GLU A 87 21.00 -7.22 -12.67
CA GLU A 87 19.99 -6.18 -12.82
C GLU A 87 20.49 -5.04 -13.71
N PRO A 88 19.59 -4.36 -14.45
CA PRO A 88 19.97 -3.21 -15.25
C PRO A 88 20.48 -2.07 -14.35
N GLN A 89 21.70 -1.58 -14.63
CA GLN A 89 22.34 -0.54 -13.83
C GLN A 89 22.21 0.85 -14.48
N GLY A 90 20.95 1.25 -14.79
CA GLY A 90 20.69 2.62 -15.26
C GLY A 90 20.80 2.82 -16.77
N ALA A 91 20.71 1.76 -17.57
CA ALA A 91 20.49 1.94 -19.01
C ALA A 91 19.15 2.66 -19.27
N PRO A 92 19.09 3.56 -20.26
CA PRO A 92 17.87 4.29 -20.58
C PRO A 92 16.67 3.34 -20.78
N GLY A 93 15.56 3.59 -20.09
CA GLY A 93 14.34 2.77 -20.18
C GLY A 93 14.39 1.46 -19.38
N GLN A 94 15.45 1.20 -18.62
CA GLN A 94 15.56 0.04 -17.76
C GLN A 94 15.50 0.45 -16.28
N ILE A 95 14.49 -0.06 -15.58
CA ILE A 95 14.28 0.18 -14.16
C ILE A 95 14.80 -1.04 -13.40
N PRO A 96 15.76 -0.90 -12.46
CA PRO A 96 16.20 -2.02 -11.63
C PRO A 96 15.19 -2.32 -10.52
N THR A 97 15.29 -3.52 -9.95
CA THR A 97 14.61 -3.84 -8.68
C THR A 97 15.16 -2.99 -7.55
N HIS A 98 14.29 -2.42 -6.73
CA HIS A 98 14.65 -1.67 -5.54
C HIS A 98 14.40 -2.50 -4.27
N LEU A 99 15.40 -2.59 -3.40
CA LEU A 99 15.22 -3.08 -2.04
C LEU A 99 14.76 -1.90 -1.18
N ILE A 100 13.62 -2.06 -0.53
CA ILE A 100 12.99 -1.03 0.30
C ILE A 100 12.42 -1.64 1.58
N HIS A 101 12.20 -0.83 2.58
CA HIS A 101 11.29 -1.19 3.67
C HIS A 101 9.85 -0.88 3.23
N GLN A 102 9.06 -1.92 3.00
CA GLN A 102 7.67 -1.78 2.55
C GLN A 102 6.86 -0.89 3.49
N SER A 103 7.08 -1.02 4.81
CA SER A 103 6.44 -0.18 5.83
C SER A 103 6.71 1.32 5.61
N ALA A 104 7.93 1.69 5.23
CA ALA A 104 8.27 3.08 4.93
C ALA A 104 7.54 3.61 3.69
N LEU A 105 7.43 2.78 2.64
CA LEU A 105 6.67 3.14 1.44
C LEU A 105 5.18 3.31 1.74
N LEU A 106 4.55 2.36 2.46
CA LEU A 106 3.15 2.44 2.82
C LEU A 106 2.84 3.69 3.65
N LYS A 107 3.70 3.99 4.63
CA LYS A 107 3.61 5.20 5.44
C LYS A 107 3.68 6.47 4.58
N ALA A 108 4.66 6.56 3.67
CA ALA A 108 4.82 7.70 2.78
C ALA A 108 3.59 7.91 1.88
N ILE A 109 2.99 6.83 1.35
CA ILE A 109 1.77 6.93 0.53
C ILE A 109 0.58 7.40 1.38
N VAL A 110 0.41 6.90 2.60
CA VAL A 110 -0.66 7.36 3.50
C VAL A 110 -0.48 8.84 3.86
N GLU A 111 0.72 9.26 4.22
CA GLU A 111 1.04 10.67 4.49
C GLU A 111 0.74 11.56 3.28
N ARG A 112 1.09 11.11 2.08
CA ARG A 112 0.73 11.81 0.83
C ARG A 112 -0.78 11.89 0.64
N SER A 113 -1.50 10.81 0.94
CA SER A 113 -2.97 10.75 0.83
C SER A 113 -3.68 11.66 1.82
N GLN A 114 -3.14 11.85 3.02
CA GLN A 114 -3.68 12.73 4.06
C GLN A 114 -3.67 14.22 3.67
N ASN A 115 -2.91 14.61 2.64
CA ASN A 115 -3.00 15.96 2.08
C ASN A 115 -4.24 16.16 1.19
N LEU A 116 -5.00 15.11 0.89
CA LEU A 116 -6.25 15.20 0.14
C LEU A 116 -7.42 15.40 1.11
N PRO A 117 -8.29 16.40 0.91
CA PRO A 117 -9.33 16.77 1.88
C PRO A 117 -10.44 15.70 2.02
N ASN A 118 -10.52 14.79 1.09
CA ASN A 118 -11.50 13.70 1.00
C ASN A 118 -10.93 12.33 1.38
N PHE A 119 -9.75 12.28 2.00
CA PHE A 119 -9.13 11.04 2.49
C PHE A 119 -9.06 11.03 4.02
N GLN A 120 -9.45 9.92 4.64
CA GLN A 120 -9.32 9.68 6.06
C GLN A 120 -8.69 8.32 6.34
N PHE A 121 -7.67 8.29 7.20
CA PHE A 121 -7.00 7.07 7.64
C PHE A 121 -7.37 6.74 9.08
N TYR A 122 -7.76 5.50 9.32
CA TYR A 122 -8.18 4.96 10.60
C TYR A 122 -7.28 3.80 11.05
N PRO A 123 -6.10 4.08 11.64
CA PRO A 123 -5.23 3.03 12.19
C PRO A 123 -5.82 2.47 13.50
N GLY A 124 -5.56 1.19 13.77
CA GLY A 124 -6.05 0.48 14.96
C GLY A 124 -7.50 0.01 14.86
N TRP A 125 -8.18 0.23 13.72
CA TRP A 125 -9.57 -0.21 13.51
C TRP A 125 -9.63 -1.56 12.82
N GLN A 126 -9.96 -2.58 13.59
CA GLN A 126 -10.15 -3.95 13.10
C GLN A 126 -11.60 -4.15 12.63
N VAL A 127 -11.79 -4.40 11.35
CA VAL A 127 -13.08 -4.76 10.79
C VAL A 127 -13.47 -6.16 11.25
N GLN A 128 -14.68 -6.30 11.77
CA GLN A 128 -15.22 -7.54 12.35
C GLN A 128 -16.39 -8.11 11.56
N ALA A 129 -17.18 -7.26 10.91
CA ALA A 129 -18.37 -7.69 10.17
C ALA A 129 -18.73 -6.70 9.06
N LEU A 130 -19.48 -7.18 8.09
CA LEU A 130 -20.20 -6.35 7.14
C LEU A 130 -21.49 -5.83 7.75
N VAL A 131 -21.88 -4.62 7.38
CA VAL A 131 -23.18 -4.01 7.72
C VAL A 131 -24.03 -3.99 6.45
N SER A 132 -25.19 -4.65 6.50
CA SER A 132 -26.11 -4.75 5.36
C SER A 132 -27.53 -4.34 5.77
N GLU A 133 -28.27 -3.80 4.82
CA GLU A 133 -29.70 -3.55 4.91
C GLU A 133 -30.41 -4.33 3.79
N GLY A 134 -31.11 -5.40 4.15
CA GLY A 134 -31.57 -6.40 3.19
C GLY A 134 -30.38 -7.03 2.44
N ASP A 135 -30.44 -7.03 1.12
CA ASP A 135 -29.38 -7.56 0.25
C ASP A 135 -28.29 -6.52 -0.10
N ARG A 136 -28.42 -5.29 0.40
CA ARG A 136 -27.47 -4.21 0.09
C ARG A 136 -26.43 -4.06 1.20
N LEU A 137 -25.15 -4.12 0.82
CA LEU A 137 -24.04 -3.76 1.71
C LEU A 137 -24.06 -2.25 1.95
N GLN A 138 -24.01 -1.84 3.22
CA GLN A 138 -24.01 -0.44 3.66
C GLN A 138 -22.67 -0.01 4.23
N GLY A 139 -21.80 -0.96 4.59
CA GLY A 139 -20.53 -0.64 5.20
C GLY A 139 -19.94 -1.78 6.02
N VAL A 140 -19.13 -1.40 7.01
CA VAL A 140 -18.43 -2.34 7.90
C VAL A 140 -18.57 -1.93 9.36
N LYS A 141 -18.64 -2.93 10.24
CA LYS A 141 -18.48 -2.75 11.68
C LYS A 141 -17.02 -2.98 12.06
N ALA A 142 -16.41 -2.01 12.71
CA ALA A 142 -15.03 -2.10 13.14
C ALA A 142 -14.88 -1.75 14.62
N ARG A 143 -13.78 -2.23 15.22
CA ARG A 143 -13.44 -2.03 16.63
C ARG A 143 -12.01 -1.49 16.75
N CYS A 144 -11.84 -0.52 17.65
CA CYS A 144 -10.54 0.00 18.07
C CYS A 144 -10.51 0.07 19.60
N GLY A 145 -9.63 -0.69 20.24
CA GLY A 145 -9.62 -0.79 21.71
C GLY A 145 -10.96 -1.24 22.27
N GLY A 146 -11.61 -0.42 23.10
CA GLY A 146 -12.94 -0.66 23.68
C GLY A 146 -14.10 -0.11 22.84
N GLU A 147 -13.83 0.70 21.81
CA GLU A 147 -14.84 1.34 20.97
C GLU A 147 -15.25 0.45 19.80
N SER A 148 -16.55 0.43 19.48
CA SER A 148 -17.10 -0.20 18.28
C SER A 148 -17.85 0.85 17.47
N ARG A 149 -17.64 0.88 16.15
CA ARG A 149 -18.22 1.86 15.24
C ARG A 149 -18.61 1.22 13.92
N ASP A 150 -19.75 1.65 13.38
CA ASP A 150 -20.14 1.33 12.02
C ASP A 150 -19.63 2.42 11.07
N PHE A 151 -18.87 2.01 10.05
CA PHE A 151 -18.44 2.85 8.97
C PHE A 151 -19.34 2.58 7.78
N THR A 152 -20.05 3.59 7.31
CA THR A 152 -21.01 3.46 6.20
C THR A 152 -20.49 4.15 4.96
N GLY A 153 -20.78 3.59 3.80
CA GLY A 153 -20.33 4.10 2.50
C GLY A 153 -21.20 3.55 1.38
N ASP A 154 -20.91 3.98 0.17
CA ASP A 154 -21.59 3.53 -1.05
C ASP A 154 -20.98 2.25 -1.62
N LEU A 155 -19.71 1.99 -1.24
CA LEU A 155 -18.91 0.82 -1.66
C LEU A 155 -17.89 0.46 -0.59
#